data_f52cb6f37ed4a935391b0a2e8f88e7e3
#
_entry.id   f52cb6f37ed4a935391b0a2e8f88e7e3
#
_cell.length_a   1.000
_cell.length_b   1.000
_cell.length_c   1.000
_cell.angle_alpha   90.00
_cell.angle_beta   90.00
_cell.angle_gamma   90.00
#
_symmetry.space_group_name_H-M   'P 1'
#
loop_
_entity.id
_entity.type
_entity.pdbx_description
1 polymer ?
#
loop_
_entity_poly.entity_id
_entity_poly.type
_entity_poly.pdbx_seq_one_letter_code
_entity_poly.pdbx_strand_id
1 'polypeptide(L)'
;FASQENMAKWLPLPLYFGGSEHNTMHLLYSRFITKALRSLNLVDFSEPFLGRRNHGFIFGPDGQKMSKSRGNVVDPDEQVSKYGADTMRMYFAFMGPYDQNYAFNFDGVLGVRRFLDRFWNFVQNHTNKKLKIADNPKINLVLNKSVKEIGEQIKQHKFNTGVSGLMKLLNALDKLVGSDGKLETVNHEMIVKLIAPYAPHMAEELWMEVLGNKTSVHLE
;
A
#
# COMPACT_ATOMS: atom_id res chain seq x y z
N PHE A 1 -34.68 -2.69 9.98
CA PHE A 1 -33.73 -3.11 8.95
C PHE A 1 -32.34 -2.53 9.24
N ALA A 2 -32.13 -1.25 9.09
CA ALA A 2 -30.91 -0.56 9.47
C ALA A 2 -31.25 0.82 10.03
N SER A 3 -30.39 1.38 10.90
CA SER A 3 -30.55 2.72 11.44
C SER A 3 -30.44 3.75 10.31
N GLN A 4 -31.40 4.68 10.24
CA GLN A 4 -31.39 5.76 9.24
C GLN A 4 -30.13 6.61 9.36
N GLU A 5 -29.70 6.90 10.58
CA GLU A 5 -28.47 7.63 10.87
C GLU A 5 -27.25 6.93 10.30
N ASN A 6 -27.10 5.61 10.52
CA ASN A 6 -25.99 4.84 9.98
C ASN A 6 -26.04 4.74 8.46
N MET A 7 -27.23 4.61 7.86
CA MET A 7 -27.36 4.61 6.41
C MET A 7 -26.92 5.95 5.82
N ALA A 8 -27.37 7.07 6.38
CA ALA A 8 -26.98 8.40 5.92
C ALA A 8 -25.48 8.67 6.07
N LYS A 9 -24.83 8.10 7.09
CA LYS A 9 -23.40 8.25 7.35
C LYS A 9 -22.53 7.41 6.43
N TRP A 10 -22.95 6.19 6.08
CA TRP A 10 -22.11 5.21 5.41
C TRP A 10 -22.48 4.93 3.97
N LEU A 11 -23.67 5.27 3.53
CA LEU A 11 -24.19 4.95 2.20
C LEU A 11 -24.62 6.20 1.43
N PRO A 12 -24.50 6.20 0.09
CA PRO A 12 -23.85 5.18 -0.73
C PRO A 12 -22.32 5.15 -0.52
N LEU A 13 -21.72 3.99 -0.71
CA LEU A 13 -20.26 3.86 -0.56
C LEU A 13 -19.52 4.67 -1.64
N PRO A 14 -18.45 5.41 -1.28
CA PRO A 14 -17.76 6.27 -2.25
C PRO A 14 -17.06 5.46 -3.35
N LEU A 15 -16.56 4.26 -3.02
CA LEU A 15 -15.78 3.47 -3.96
C LEU A 15 -15.93 1.97 -3.71
N TYR A 16 -16.02 1.21 -4.80
CA TYR A 16 -16.06 -0.25 -4.83
C TYR A 16 -14.87 -0.81 -5.59
N PHE A 17 -14.04 -1.60 -4.90
CA PHE A 17 -12.92 -2.31 -5.51
C PHE A 17 -13.28 -3.78 -5.75
N GLY A 18 -12.89 -4.33 -6.91
CA GLY A 18 -13.12 -5.74 -7.20
C GLY A 18 -12.70 -6.14 -8.59
N GLY A 19 -12.62 -7.46 -8.84
CA GLY A 19 -12.37 -8.00 -10.17
C GLY A 19 -13.49 -7.70 -11.15
N SER A 20 -13.17 -7.72 -12.44
CA SER A 20 -14.14 -7.42 -13.51
C SER A 20 -15.31 -8.40 -13.56
N GLU A 21 -15.14 -9.65 -13.07
CA GLU A 21 -16.19 -10.67 -12.97
C GLU A 21 -17.37 -10.21 -12.10
N HIS A 22 -17.10 -9.37 -11.10
CA HIS A 22 -18.14 -8.85 -10.21
C HIS A 22 -19.03 -7.79 -10.87
N ASN A 23 -18.75 -7.35 -12.11
CA ASN A 23 -19.66 -6.49 -12.87
C ASN A 23 -21.02 -7.17 -13.12
N THR A 24 -21.00 -8.46 -13.41
CA THR A 24 -22.18 -9.28 -13.68
C THR A 24 -22.61 -10.14 -12.49
N MET A 25 -21.90 -10.05 -11.37
CA MET A 25 -22.19 -10.79 -10.14
C MET A 25 -22.56 -9.83 -9.01
N HIS A 26 -21.66 -9.55 -8.09
CA HIS A 26 -21.97 -8.79 -6.88
C HIS A 26 -22.47 -7.36 -7.19
N LEU A 27 -21.90 -6.67 -8.18
CA LEU A 27 -22.36 -5.32 -8.55
C LEU A 27 -23.82 -5.35 -9.07
N LEU A 28 -24.16 -6.32 -9.89
CA LEU A 28 -25.54 -6.47 -10.40
C LEU A 28 -26.51 -6.71 -9.26
N TYR A 29 -26.20 -7.64 -8.36
CA TYR A 29 -27.08 -7.98 -7.24
C TYR A 29 -27.24 -6.81 -6.25
N SER A 30 -26.15 -6.15 -5.89
CA SER A 30 -26.18 -5.02 -4.97
C SER A 30 -27.00 -3.85 -5.54
N ARG A 31 -26.89 -3.56 -6.84
CA ARG A 31 -27.70 -2.55 -7.51
C ARG A 31 -29.18 -2.94 -7.56
N PHE A 32 -29.48 -4.20 -7.86
CA PHE A 32 -30.86 -4.68 -7.85
C PHE A 32 -31.51 -4.51 -6.47
N ILE A 33 -30.84 -4.98 -5.42
CA ILE A 33 -31.35 -4.87 -4.04
C ILE A 33 -31.52 -3.39 -3.65
N THR A 34 -30.56 -2.53 -3.96
CA THR A 34 -30.64 -1.09 -3.66
C THR A 34 -31.87 -0.45 -4.34
N LYS A 35 -32.10 -0.77 -5.61
CA LYS A 35 -33.26 -0.25 -6.36
C LYS A 35 -34.59 -0.77 -5.80
N ALA A 36 -34.64 -2.04 -5.39
CA ALA A 36 -35.79 -2.62 -4.72
C ALA A 36 -36.07 -1.93 -3.37
N LEU A 37 -35.04 -1.73 -2.54
CA LEU A 37 -35.22 -1.00 -1.27
C LEU A 37 -35.65 0.43 -1.49
N ARG A 38 -35.15 1.12 -2.53
CA ARG A 38 -35.59 2.46 -2.88
C ARG A 38 -37.08 2.47 -3.31
N SER A 39 -37.52 1.49 -4.10
CA SER A 39 -38.96 1.41 -4.50
C SER A 39 -39.91 1.19 -3.33
N LEU A 40 -39.37 0.66 -2.22
CA LEU A 40 -40.09 0.49 -0.95
C LEU A 40 -39.90 1.68 0.01
N ASN A 41 -39.27 2.77 -0.43
CA ASN A 41 -38.92 3.95 0.37
C ASN A 41 -38.11 3.65 1.64
N LEU A 42 -37.31 2.59 1.60
CA LEU A 42 -36.41 2.21 2.71
C LEU A 42 -35.03 2.88 2.63
N VAL A 43 -34.65 3.35 1.44
CA VAL A 43 -33.44 4.15 1.18
C VAL A 43 -33.75 5.28 0.20
N ASP A 44 -32.97 6.37 0.21
CA ASP A 44 -33.20 7.56 -0.63
C ASP A 44 -32.27 7.60 -1.87
N PHE A 45 -31.24 6.73 -1.93
CA PHE A 45 -30.30 6.62 -3.05
C PHE A 45 -30.64 5.44 -3.98
N SER A 46 -30.19 5.52 -5.24
CA SER A 46 -30.48 4.51 -6.28
C SER A 46 -29.29 3.62 -6.64
N GLU A 47 -28.09 3.99 -6.23
CA GLU A 47 -26.87 3.24 -6.50
C GLU A 47 -26.10 3.00 -5.19
N PRO A 48 -25.66 1.76 -4.92
CA PRO A 48 -24.96 1.42 -3.67
C PRO A 48 -23.54 1.98 -3.64
N PHE A 49 -22.92 2.24 -4.80
CA PHE A 49 -21.54 2.70 -4.97
C PHE A 49 -21.52 3.93 -5.89
N LEU A 50 -20.76 4.97 -5.49
CA LEU A 50 -20.58 6.19 -6.31
C LEU A 50 -19.52 6.00 -7.39
N GLY A 51 -18.55 5.12 -7.17
CA GLY A 51 -17.49 4.81 -8.11
C GLY A 51 -17.09 3.35 -8.06
N ARG A 52 -16.45 2.88 -9.14
CA ARG A 52 -15.90 1.54 -9.22
C ARG A 52 -14.49 1.56 -9.77
N ARG A 53 -13.62 0.72 -9.19
CA ARG A 53 -12.27 0.43 -9.68
C ARG A 53 -12.10 -1.08 -9.83
N ASN A 54 -11.82 -1.53 -11.07
CA ASN A 54 -11.47 -2.90 -11.32
C ASN A 54 -9.97 -3.09 -11.14
N HIS A 55 -9.58 -4.19 -10.51
CA HIS A 55 -8.19 -4.66 -10.53
C HIS A 55 -8.01 -5.75 -11.60
N GLY A 56 -6.78 -5.94 -12.03
CA GLY A 56 -6.40 -7.05 -12.90
C GLY A 56 -6.29 -8.38 -12.13
N PHE A 57 -6.06 -9.46 -12.88
CA PHE A 57 -5.84 -10.80 -12.31
C PHE A 57 -4.36 -11.04 -12.03
N ILE A 58 -4.10 -11.80 -10.98
CA ILE A 58 -2.79 -12.39 -10.73
C ILE A 58 -2.84 -13.83 -11.21
N PHE A 59 -2.07 -14.15 -12.24
CA PHE A 59 -1.92 -15.48 -12.78
C PHE A 59 -0.87 -16.28 -12.00
N GLY A 60 -0.88 -17.61 -12.16
CA GLY A 60 0.18 -18.46 -11.66
C GLY A 60 1.54 -18.12 -12.28
N PRO A 61 2.64 -18.67 -11.75
CA PRO A 61 3.98 -18.50 -12.32
C PRO A 61 4.11 -18.96 -13.77
N ASP A 62 3.21 -19.82 -14.21
CA ASP A 62 3.07 -20.34 -15.58
C ASP A 62 2.32 -19.37 -16.52
N GLY A 63 1.90 -18.21 -16.05
CA GLY A 63 1.13 -17.23 -16.80
C GLY A 63 -0.34 -17.60 -17.04
N GLN A 64 -0.83 -18.67 -16.42
CA GLN A 64 -2.21 -19.13 -16.55
C GLN A 64 -3.04 -18.75 -15.31
N LYS A 65 -4.36 -18.70 -15.48
CA LYS A 65 -5.26 -18.50 -14.35
C LYS A 65 -5.05 -19.59 -13.28
N MET A 66 -4.85 -19.15 -12.04
CA MET A 66 -4.65 -20.08 -10.93
C MET A 66 -5.84 -21.02 -10.76
N SER A 67 -5.57 -22.30 -10.62
CA SER A 67 -6.58 -23.34 -10.39
C SER A 67 -5.98 -24.47 -9.57
N LYS A 68 -6.72 -24.96 -8.57
CA LYS A 68 -6.30 -26.12 -7.77
C LYS A 68 -6.07 -27.36 -8.64
N SER A 69 -6.89 -27.55 -9.67
CA SER A 69 -6.75 -28.70 -10.60
C SER A 69 -5.49 -28.63 -11.47
N ARG A 70 -4.91 -27.47 -11.67
CA ARG A 70 -3.65 -27.27 -12.41
C ARG A 70 -2.41 -27.30 -11.54
N GLY A 71 -2.57 -27.20 -10.22
CA GLY A 71 -1.44 -27.15 -9.28
C GLY A 71 -0.59 -25.86 -9.38
N ASN A 72 -1.10 -24.80 -10.03
CA ASN A 72 -0.39 -23.53 -10.22
C ASN A 72 -0.83 -22.43 -9.24
N VAL A 73 -1.54 -22.81 -8.18
CA VAL A 73 -1.97 -21.87 -7.14
C VAL A 73 -0.78 -21.51 -6.26
N VAL A 74 -0.58 -20.21 -6.05
CA VAL A 74 0.35 -19.69 -5.05
C VAL A 74 -0.45 -19.42 -3.79
N ASP A 75 -0.15 -20.15 -2.72
CA ASP A 75 -0.79 -19.97 -1.42
C ASP A 75 -0.23 -18.73 -0.73
N PRO A 76 -1.07 -17.72 -0.42
CA PRO A 76 -0.63 -16.52 0.28
C PRO A 76 -0.04 -16.81 1.67
N ASP A 77 -0.59 -17.76 2.42
CA ASP A 77 -0.17 -18.07 3.78
C ASP A 77 1.24 -18.66 3.81
N GLU A 78 1.57 -19.54 2.85
CA GLU A 78 2.93 -20.04 2.68
C GLU A 78 3.91 -18.91 2.35
N GLN A 79 3.52 -18.00 1.46
CA GLN A 79 4.39 -16.88 1.07
C GLN A 79 4.57 -15.88 2.21
N VAL A 80 3.51 -15.58 2.96
CA VAL A 80 3.57 -14.71 4.14
C VAL A 80 4.46 -15.34 5.23
N SER A 81 4.32 -16.65 5.47
CA SER A 81 5.17 -17.36 6.44
C SER A 81 6.65 -17.32 6.07
N LYS A 82 6.96 -17.34 4.77
CA LYS A 82 8.34 -17.37 4.25
C LYS A 82 8.97 -15.98 4.14
N TYR A 83 8.22 -14.99 3.68
CA TYR A 83 8.75 -13.68 3.31
C TYR A 83 8.23 -12.52 4.17
N GLY A 84 7.18 -12.75 4.94
CA GLY A 84 6.51 -11.73 5.74
C GLY A 84 5.37 -11.01 5.00
N ALA A 85 4.38 -10.55 5.76
CA ALA A 85 3.18 -9.91 5.22
C ALA A 85 3.50 -8.60 4.46
N ASP A 86 4.41 -7.78 4.97
CA ASP A 86 4.79 -6.52 4.33
C ASP A 86 5.47 -6.73 2.98
N THR A 87 6.29 -7.79 2.86
CA THR A 87 6.90 -8.15 1.58
C THR A 87 5.84 -8.49 0.55
N MET A 88 4.86 -9.31 0.93
CA MET A 88 3.77 -9.70 0.02
C MET A 88 2.87 -8.52 -0.35
N ARG A 89 2.50 -7.68 0.61
CA ARG A 89 1.71 -6.46 0.35
C ARG A 89 2.41 -5.54 -0.64
N MET A 90 3.69 -5.24 -0.37
CA MET A 90 4.46 -4.36 -1.25
C MET A 90 4.72 -4.99 -2.62
N TYR A 91 4.92 -6.30 -2.70
CA TYR A 91 5.07 -7.02 -3.96
C TYR A 91 3.82 -6.88 -4.83
N PHE A 92 2.62 -7.14 -4.28
CA PHE A 92 1.37 -6.95 -5.02
C PHE A 92 1.17 -5.51 -5.48
N ALA A 93 1.55 -4.54 -4.65
CA ALA A 93 1.52 -3.13 -5.04
C ALA A 93 2.53 -2.81 -6.17
N PHE A 94 3.65 -3.53 -6.24
CA PHE A 94 4.77 -3.25 -7.15
C PHE A 94 4.67 -3.97 -8.49
N MET A 95 3.90 -5.06 -8.61
CA MET A 95 3.83 -5.91 -9.82
C MET A 95 3.59 -5.12 -11.11
N GLY A 96 2.79 -4.06 -11.05
CA GLY A 96 2.48 -3.21 -12.20
C GLY A 96 1.24 -2.33 -11.99
N PRO A 97 0.72 -1.69 -13.03
CA PRO A 97 -0.53 -0.95 -12.97
C PRO A 97 -1.68 -1.78 -12.40
N TYR A 98 -2.43 -1.18 -11.48
CA TYR A 98 -3.47 -1.84 -10.69
C TYR A 98 -4.54 -2.58 -11.53
N ASP A 99 -4.84 -2.07 -12.70
CA ASP A 99 -5.90 -2.54 -13.60
C ASP A 99 -5.44 -3.57 -14.65
N GLN A 100 -4.16 -3.98 -14.61
CA GLN A 100 -3.60 -4.94 -15.55
C GLN A 100 -3.37 -6.33 -14.93
N ASN A 101 -3.23 -7.32 -15.80
CA ASN A 101 -2.99 -8.71 -15.41
C ASN A 101 -1.49 -9.01 -15.35
N TYR A 102 -1.07 -9.76 -14.33
CA TYR A 102 0.35 -10.14 -14.13
C TYR A 102 0.48 -11.59 -13.73
N ALA A 103 1.56 -12.23 -14.16
CA ALA A 103 1.98 -13.53 -13.63
C ALA A 103 2.74 -13.33 -12.31
N PHE A 104 2.50 -14.21 -11.35
CA PHE A 104 3.24 -14.23 -10.10
C PHE A 104 4.72 -14.56 -10.36
N ASN A 105 5.62 -13.78 -9.75
CA ASN A 105 7.07 -13.92 -9.93
C ASN A 105 7.80 -13.93 -8.59
N PHE A 106 8.40 -15.06 -8.25
CA PHE A 106 9.13 -15.23 -6.99
C PHE A 106 10.38 -14.32 -6.89
N ASP A 107 11.07 -14.06 -8.00
CA ASP A 107 12.23 -13.15 -8.00
C ASP A 107 11.81 -11.73 -7.67
N GLY A 108 10.62 -11.32 -8.08
CA GLY A 108 10.03 -10.04 -7.70
C GLY A 108 9.78 -9.94 -6.20
N VAL A 109 9.29 -11.02 -5.56
CA VAL A 109 9.11 -11.09 -4.09
C VAL A 109 10.45 -10.92 -3.38
N LEU A 110 11.48 -11.66 -3.82
CA LEU A 110 12.84 -11.54 -3.26
C LEU A 110 13.44 -10.14 -3.45
N GLY A 111 13.15 -9.50 -4.58
CA GLY A 111 13.56 -8.11 -4.85
C GLY A 111 12.96 -7.13 -3.84
N VAL A 112 11.67 -7.26 -3.56
CA VAL A 112 10.97 -6.44 -2.56
C VAL A 112 11.49 -6.74 -1.15
N ARG A 113 11.71 -8.01 -0.79
CA ARG A 113 12.28 -8.36 0.51
C ARG A 113 13.64 -7.70 0.73
N ARG A 114 14.54 -7.78 -0.23
CA ARG A 114 15.85 -7.10 -0.16
C ARG A 114 15.73 -5.58 -0.02
N PHE A 115 14.73 -4.98 -0.67
CA PHE A 115 14.48 -3.55 -0.50
C PHE A 115 14.04 -3.22 0.92
N LEU A 116 13.11 -3.99 1.50
CA LEU A 116 12.62 -3.79 2.87
C LEU A 116 13.75 -3.98 3.90
N ASP A 117 14.61 -4.99 3.72
CA ASP A 117 15.77 -5.19 4.60
C ASP A 117 16.77 -4.02 4.52
N ARG A 118 17.01 -3.48 3.32
CA ARG A 118 17.85 -2.26 3.15
C ARG A 118 17.21 -1.05 3.81
N PHE A 119 15.89 -0.88 3.65
CA PHE A 119 15.15 0.24 4.26
C PHE A 119 15.22 0.19 5.79
N TRP A 120 14.99 -0.98 6.37
CA TRP A 120 15.13 -1.22 7.80
C TRP A 120 16.51 -0.83 8.30
N ASN A 121 17.56 -1.39 7.69
CA ASN A 121 18.95 -1.11 8.06
C ASN A 121 19.29 0.37 7.90
N PHE A 122 18.81 1.02 6.85
CA PHE A 122 19.01 2.46 6.65
C PHE A 122 18.45 3.27 7.81
N VAL A 123 17.21 3.05 8.20
CA VAL A 123 16.58 3.79 9.31
C VAL A 123 17.33 3.50 10.63
N GLN A 124 17.61 2.24 10.93
CA GLN A 124 18.34 1.89 12.17
C GLN A 124 19.73 2.51 12.24
N ASN A 125 20.52 2.41 11.19
CA ASN A 125 21.94 2.81 11.20
C ASN A 125 22.11 4.33 11.19
N HIS A 126 21.16 5.06 10.62
CA HIS A 126 21.29 6.51 10.47
C HIS A 126 20.47 7.31 11.51
N THR A 127 19.65 6.63 12.33
CA THR A 127 18.92 7.28 13.43
C THR A 127 19.90 7.60 14.58
N ASN A 128 19.93 8.85 15.01
CA ASN A 128 20.63 9.26 16.23
C ASN A 128 19.78 10.24 17.03
N LYS A 129 19.15 9.73 18.09
CA LYS A 129 18.28 10.51 18.98
C LYS A 129 19.02 11.61 19.77
N LYS A 130 20.36 11.61 19.79
CA LYS A 130 21.18 12.48 20.65
C LYS A 130 21.88 13.61 19.91
N LEU A 131 21.97 13.57 18.60
CA LEU A 131 22.68 14.59 17.82
C LEU A 131 21.67 15.53 17.13
N LYS A 132 21.81 16.83 17.37
CA LYS A 132 21.29 17.84 16.46
C LYS A 132 22.16 17.82 15.21
N ILE A 133 21.63 17.23 14.14
CA ILE A 133 22.30 17.17 12.85
C ILE A 133 21.99 18.48 12.11
N ALA A 134 22.99 19.01 11.41
CA ALA A 134 22.79 20.20 10.61
C ALA A 134 21.77 19.93 9.50
N ASP A 135 20.85 20.87 9.31
CA ASP A 135 19.88 20.83 8.21
C ASP A 135 20.62 20.69 6.87
N ASN A 136 20.22 19.67 6.08
CA ASN A 136 20.79 19.45 4.76
C ASN A 136 19.75 19.77 3.69
N PRO A 137 19.86 20.94 3.03
CA PRO A 137 18.88 21.38 2.04
C PRO A 137 18.68 20.39 0.89
N LYS A 138 19.70 19.61 0.52
CA LYS A 138 19.61 18.59 -0.54
C LYS A 138 18.75 17.40 -0.10
N ILE A 139 18.89 16.97 1.16
CA ILE A 139 18.07 15.90 1.75
C ILE A 139 16.62 16.36 1.81
N ASN A 140 16.36 17.56 2.33
CA ASN A 140 15.02 18.12 2.42
C ASN A 140 14.35 18.28 1.06
N LEU A 141 15.10 18.70 0.04
CA LEU A 141 14.57 18.79 -1.32
C LEU A 141 14.14 17.42 -1.85
N VAL A 142 14.97 16.39 -1.68
CA VAL A 142 14.67 15.02 -2.12
C VAL A 142 13.46 14.46 -1.38
N LEU A 143 13.39 14.64 -0.06
CA LEU A 143 12.28 14.19 0.76
C LEU A 143 10.97 14.86 0.37
N ASN A 144 10.92 16.19 0.33
CA ASN A 144 9.71 16.92 -0.02
C ASN A 144 9.20 16.59 -1.42
N LYS A 145 10.11 16.44 -2.38
CA LYS A 145 9.76 15.96 -3.73
C LYS A 145 9.16 14.56 -3.69
N SER A 146 9.77 13.65 -2.95
CA SER A 146 9.28 12.26 -2.84
C SER A 146 7.93 12.18 -2.13
N VAL A 147 7.71 12.98 -1.06
CA VAL A 147 6.41 13.08 -0.38
C VAL A 147 5.32 13.48 -1.36
N LYS A 148 5.56 14.52 -2.16
CA LYS A 148 4.60 14.99 -3.16
C LYS A 148 4.34 13.92 -4.23
N GLU A 149 5.40 13.37 -4.83
CA GLU A 149 5.27 12.40 -5.93
C GLU A 149 4.61 11.11 -5.48
N ILE A 150 5.08 10.50 -4.39
CA ILE A 150 4.52 9.23 -3.87
C ILE A 150 3.07 9.44 -3.39
N GLY A 151 2.78 10.55 -2.71
CA GLY A 151 1.43 10.89 -2.29
C GLY A 151 0.45 11.00 -3.47
N GLU A 152 0.85 11.67 -4.55
CA GLU A 152 0.03 11.73 -5.76
C GLU A 152 -0.12 10.35 -6.46
N GLN A 153 0.91 9.50 -6.45
CA GLN A 153 0.80 8.14 -6.99
C GLN A 153 -0.21 7.30 -6.20
N ILE A 154 -0.21 7.41 -4.87
CA ILE A 154 -1.19 6.71 -4.01
C ILE A 154 -2.61 7.18 -4.31
N LYS A 155 -2.85 8.50 -4.37
CA LYS A 155 -4.16 9.08 -4.72
C LYS A 155 -4.68 8.62 -6.08
N GLN A 156 -3.78 8.42 -7.04
CA GLN A 156 -4.11 7.97 -8.40
C GLN A 156 -4.17 6.44 -8.53
N HIS A 157 -3.99 5.68 -7.44
CA HIS A 157 -3.86 4.22 -7.43
C HIS A 157 -2.72 3.66 -8.31
N LYS A 158 -1.66 4.45 -8.51
CA LYS A 158 -0.43 4.04 -9.20
C LYS A 158 0.58 3.49 -8.19
N PHE A 159 0.18 2.43 -7.50
CA PHE A 159 0.94 1.87 -6.40
C PHE A 159 2.34 1.41 -6.80
N ASN A 160 2.48 0.80 -7.98
CA ASN A 160 3.76 0.35 -8.52
C ASN A 160 4.76 1.50 -8.73
N THR A 161 4.28 2.65 -9.18
CA THR A 161 5.10 3.85 -9.32
C THR A 161 5.47 4.44 -7.96
N GLY A 162 4.56 4.36 -6.97
CA GLY A 162 4.84 4.76 -5.60
C GLY A 162 5.95 3.92 -4.97
N VAL A 163 5.91 2.58 -5.13
CA VAL A 163 6.98 1.69 -4.67
C VAL A 163 8.31 1.99 -5.35
N SER A 164 8.30 2.21 -6.69
CA SER A 164 9.52 2.65 -7.40
C SER A 164 10.04 3.99 -6.86
N GLY A 165 9.14 4.90 -6.48
CA GLY A 165 9.47 6.17 -5.83
C GLY A 165 10.21 5.98 -4.52
N LEU A 166 9.72 5.07 -3.65
CA LEU A 166 10.40 4.70 -2.40
C LEU A 166 11.79 4.12 -2.64
N MET A 167 11.97 3.25 -3.64
CA MET A 167 13.26 2.69 -3.99
C MET A 167 14.25 3.78 -4.47
N LYS A 168 13.77 4.72 -5.29
CA LYS A 168 14.56 5.87 -5.75
C LYS A 168 14.94 6.79 -4.60
N LEU A 169 14.01 7.05 -3.68
CA LEU A 169 14.25 7.84 -2.48
C LEU A 169 15.37 7.23 -1.64
N LEU A 170 15.26 5.94 -1.30
CA LEU A 170 16.29 5.25 -0.51
C LEU A 170 17.66 5.33 -1.18
N ASN A 171 17.76 5.07 -2.49
CA ASN A 171 19.01 5.18 -3.23
C ASN A 171 19.60 6.60 -3.23
N ALA A 172 18.76 7.63 -3.26
CA ALA A 172 19.21 9.01 -3.18
C ALA A 172 19.72 9.37 -1.77
N LEU A 173 19.02 8.90 -0.75
CA LEU A 173 19.42 9.11 0.64
C LEU A 173 20.72 8.37 0.98
N ASP A 174 20.90 7.12 0.56
CA ASP A 174 22.15 6.37 0.70
C ASP A 174 23.36 7.16 0.17
N LYS A 175 23.19 7.80 -1.00
CA LYS A 175 24.25 8.62 -1.60
C LYS A 175 24.52 9.93 -0.87
N LEU A 176 23.46 10.57 -0.34
CA LEU A 176 23.58 11.88 0.31
C LEU A 176 24.07 11.77 1.75
N VAL A 177 23.72 10.69 2.43
CA VAL A 177 24.08 10.45 3.84
C VAL A 177 25.45 9.79 3.94
N GLY A 178 25.77 8.86 3.03
CA GLY A 178 26.98 8.04 3.11
C GLY A 178 26.93 7.03 4.25
N SER A 179 28.00 6.23 4.42
CA SER A 179 28.05 5.15 5.42
C SER A 179 28.02 5.64 6.87
N ASP A 180 28.60 6.80 7.14
CA ASP A 180 28.82 7.33 8.50
C ASP A 180 27.91 8.52 8.83
N GLY A 181 27.11 8.93 7.85
CA GLY A 181 26.19 10.05 7.98
C GLY A 181 25.01 9.72 8.91
N LYS A 182 24.39 10.79 9.44
CA LYS A 182 23.16 10.68 10.23
C LYS A 182 22.10 11.60 9.66
N LEU A 183 20.85 11.18 9.80
CA LEU A 183 19.67 11.96 9.42
C LEU A 183 19.03 12.57 10.66
N GLU A 184 18.37 13.70 10.49
CA GLU A 184 17.49 14.25 11.53
C GLU A 184 16.28 13.34 11.78
N THR A 185 15.79 13.34 13.03
CA THR A 185 14.63 12.52 13.41
C THR A 185 13.41 12.80 12.54
N VAL A 186 13.14 14.09 12.26
CA VAL A 186 12.01 14.50 11.40
C VAL A 186 12.10 13.90 10.00
N ASN A 187 13.29 13.76 9.45
CA ASN A 187 13.50 13.14 8.14
C ASN A 187 13.20 11.63 8.17
N HIS A 188 13.57 10.94 9.27
CA HIS A 188 13.19 9.54 9.47
C HIS A 188 11.69 9.35 9.61
N GLU A 189 11.02 10.21 10.36
CA GLU A 189 9.56 10.20 10.49
C GLU A 189 8.87 10.33 9.14
N MET A 190 9.32 11.25 8.29
CA MET A 190 8.78 11.40 6.93
C MET A 190 8.97 10.14 6.08
N ILE A 191 10.15 9.51 6.14
CA ILE A 191 10.46 8.29 5.38
C ILE A 191 9.58 7.13 5.87
N VAL A 192 9.42 6.97 7.18
CA VAL A 192 8.61 5.90 7.77
C VAL A 192 7.12 6.11 7.46
N LYS A 193 6.61 7.34 7.51
CA LYS A 193 5.24 7.65 7.08
C LYS A 193 5.00 7.33 5.59
N LEU A 194 5.99 7.56 4.73
CA LEU A 194 5.87 7.26 3.30
C LEU A 194 5.79 5.76 2.99
N ILE A 195 6.48 4.90 3.76
CA ILE A 195 6.44 3.46 3.53
C ILE A 195 5.24 2.78 4.21
N ALA A 196 4.65 3.41 5.23
CA ALA A 196 3.58 2.82 6.05
C ALA A 196 2.39 2.25 5.24
N PRO A 197 1.89 2.88 4.16
CA PRO A 197 0.82 2.30 3.35
C PRO A 197 1.19 0.97 2.68
N TYR A 198 2.47 0.74 2.39
CA TYR A 198 2.99 -0.44 1.69
C TYR A 198 3.49 -1.53 2.63
N ALA A 199 4.14 -1.14 3.73
CA ALA A 199 4.75 -2.03 4.72
C ALA A 199 4.37 -1.58 6.15
N PRO A 200 3.09 -1.79 6.55
CA PRO A 200 2.55 -1.23 7.79
C PRO A 200 3.21 -1.78 9.06
N HIS A 201 3.55 -3.07 9.11
CA HIS A 201 4.15 -3.67 10.30
C HIS A 201 5.58 -3.18 10.51
N MET A 202 6.40 -3.14 9.44
CA MET A 202 7.75 -2.58 9.50
C MET A 202 7.73 -1.10 9.87
N ALA A 203 6.80 -0.34 9.30
CA ALA A 203 6.68 1.08 9.59
C ALA A 203 6.34 1.32 11.07
N GLU A 204 5.39 0.56 11.62
CA GLU A 204 5.01 0.67 13.03
C GLU A 204 6.17 0.33 13.96
N GLU A 205 6.89 -0.76 13.69
CA GLU A 205 8.06 -1.17 14.49
C GLU A 205 9.16 -0.11 14.46
N LEU A 206 9.49 0.41 13.26
CA LEU A 206 10.46 1.50 13.13
C LEU A 206 10.00 2.77 13.86
N TRP A 207 8.71 3.09 13.77
CA TRP A 207 8.12 4.27 14.37
C TRP A 207 8.13 4.23 15.90
N MET A 208 7.70 3.11 16.48
CA MET A 208 7.60 2.95 17.92
C MET A 208 8.95 2.64 18.57
N GLU A 209 9.64 1.63 18.07
CA GLU A 209 10.83 1.09 18.74
C GLU A 209 12.12 1.83 18.35
N VAL A 210 12.29 2.16 17.08
CA VAL A 210 13.51 2.82 16.62
C VAL A 210 13.45 4.34 16.80
N LEU A 211 12.34 4.97 16.40
CA LEU A 211 12.18 6.44 16.55
C LEU A 211 11.68 6.83 17.95
N GLY A 212 10.99 5.92 18.65
CA GLY A 212 10.53 6.12 20.03
C GLY A 212 9.29 6.96 20.16
N ASN A 213 8.44 6.98 19.13
CA ASN A 213 7.15 7.63 19.17
C ASN A 213 6.17 6.85 20.07
N LYS A 214 5.13 7.51 20.57
CA LYS A 214 4.19 6.92 21.55
C LYS A 214 2.83 6.59 20.94
N THR A 215 2.54 7.12 19.77
CA THR A 215 1.29 6.89 19.03
C THR A 215 1.62 6.12 17.78
N SER A 216 0.65 5.34 17.26
CA SER A 216 0.84 4.57 16.04
C SER A 216 1.11 5.47 14.83
N VAL A 217 2.02 5.05 13.93
CA VAL A 217 2.26 5.74 12.66
C VAL A 217 1.01 5.85 11.79
N HIS A 218 0.05 4.93 11.98
CA HIS A 218 -1.20 4.89 11.22
C HIS A 218 -2.25 5.90 11.69
N LEU A 219 -1.98 6.66 12.75
CA LEU A 219 -2.81 7.75 13.26
C LEU A 219 -2.26 9.13 12.92
N GLU A 220 -1.15 9.22 12.17
CA GLU A 220 -0.37 10.43 11.89
C GLU A 220 -0.63 11.04 10.49
#